data_a74bcdea6c000183e39b75d079bed949
#
_entry.id   a74bcdea6c000183e39b75d079bed949
#
_cell.length_a   1.000
_cell.length_b   1.000
_cell.length_c   1.000
_cell.angle_alpha   90.00
_cell.angle_beta   90.00
_cell.angle_gamma   90.00
#
_symmetry.space_group_name_H-M   'P 1'
#
loop_
_entity.id
_entity.type
_entity.pdbx_description
1 polymer ?
#
loop_
_entity_poly.entity_id
_entity_poly.type
_entity_poly.pdbx_seq_one_letter_code
_entity_poly.pdbx_strand_id
1 'polypeptide(L)'
;MSLLETLGNVCVLGFGKTGVSVCTYLLQQPEGRVSSVTLVGGADATVGEKIQELADLGVQVQCGSDQVKGTFDLTIASPGIPDTSELFLSAKAASKQIMGEPEFAYQESPSQWIGITGTNGKTTTTSLTTSILQYAGLDASAVGNIGLTITDQLAERKPKSWFVAELSSFQLATTQKLHPHVAMLLNI
;
A
#
# COMPACT_ATOMS: atom_id res chain seq x y z
N MET A 1 -11.40 4.44 -12.03
CA MET A 1 -12.17 5.21 -11.05
C MET A 1 -12.01 4.50 -9.73
N SER A 2 -11.64 5.20 -8.66
CA SER A 2 -11.45 4.62 -7.32
C SER A 2 -12.75 3.97 -6.81
N LEU A 3 -12.62 2.88 -6.07
CA LEU A 3 -13.71 2.26 -5.32
C LEU A 3 -13.92 2.92 -3.95
N LEU A 4 -12.99 3.82 -3.56
CA LEU A 4 -13.01 4.57 -2.30
C LEU A 4 -13.33 6.04 -2.60
N GLU A 5 -14.54 6.49 -2.29
CA GLU A 5 -14.95 7.88 -2.53
C GLU A 5 -14.32 8.83 -1.51
N THR A 6 -14.44 8.51 -0.23
CA THR A 6 -13.85 9.24 0.89
C THR A 6 -12.98 8.32 1.72
N LEU A 7 -11.87 8.81 2.25
CA LEU A 7 -10.93 8.07 3.09
C LEU A 7 -11.05 8.47 4.56
N GLY A 8 -11.52 9.69 4.84
CA GLY A 8 -11.74 10.18 6.21
C GLY A 8 -10.45 10.30 7.03
N ASN A 9 -10.48 9.83 8.28
CA ASN A 9 -9.31 9.76 9.16
C ASN A 9 -8.53 8.49 8.85
N VAL A 10 -7.32 8.62 8.32
CA VAL A 10 -6.50 7.49 7.86
C VAL A 10 -5.34 7.24 8.82
N CYS A 11 -5.20 5.99 9.24
CA CYS A 11 -4.01 5.47 9.93
C CYS A 11 -3.12 4.73 8.94
N VAL A 12 -1.81 4.96 9.00
CA VAL A 12 -0.81 4.25 8.21
C VAL A 12 0.15 3.53 9.14
N LEU A 13 0.33 2.22 8.99
CA LEU A 13 1.22 1.44 9.84
C LEU A 13 2.58 1.21 9.20
N GLY A 14 3.63 1.54 9.94
CA GLY A 14 5.03 1.31 9.59
C GLY A 14 5.75 2.54 9.06
N PHE A 15 6.95 2.81 9.61
CA PHE A 15 7.82 3.93 9.22
C PHE A 15 8.74 3.62 8.02
N GLY A 16 8.54 2.46 7.41
CA GLY A 16 9.30 2.06 6.22
C GLY A 16 8.86 2.78 4.95
N LYS A 17 9.48 2.38 3.83
CA LYS A 17 9.24 2.95 2.50
C LYS A 17 7.75 3.01 2.12
N THR A 18 7.00 1.93 2.40
CA THR A 18 5.56 1.86 2.10
C THR A 18 4.76 2.89 2.89
N GLY A 19 5.01 3.03 4.20
CA GLY A 19 4.31 4.00 5.02
C GLY A 19 4.55 5.44 4.56
N VAL A 20 5.79 5.78 4.20
CA VAL A 20 6.14 7.09 3.63
C VAL A 20 5.40 7.33 2.32
N SER A 21 5.43 6.35 1.40
CA SER A 21 4.75 6.43 0.11
C SER A 21 3.24 6.65 0.26
N VAL A 22 2.58 5.86 1.13
CA VAL A 22 1.15 5.98 1.40
C VAL A 22 0.82 7.35 1.99
N CYS A 23 1.58 7.85 2.98
CA CYS A 23 1.37 9.19 3.54
C CYS A 23 1.51 10.28 2.48
N THR A 24 2.55 10.20 1.64
CA THR A 24 2.77 11.15 0.54
C THR A 24 1.59 11.16 -0.43
N TYR A 25 1.09 9.97 -0.81
CA TYR A 25 -0.08 9.86 -1.67
C TYR A 25 -1.34 10.46 -1.03
N LEU A 26 -1.57 10.21 0.27
CA LEU A 26 -2.73 10.72 1.00
C LEU A 26 -2.71 12.25 1.13
N LEU A 27 -1.53 12.86 1.31
CA LEU A 27 -1.38 14.31 1.37
C LEU A 27 -1.69 15.01 0.02
N GLN A 28 -1.59 14.30 -1.09
CA GLN A 28 -1.87 14.81 -2.44
C GLN A 28 -3.35 14.67 -2.85
N GLN A 29 -4.18 14.07 -1.99
CA GLN A 29 -5.59 13.87 -2.33
C GLN A 29 -6.38 15.18 -2.36
N PRO A 30 -7.44 15.25 -3.17
CA PRO A 30 -8.33 16.43 -3.21
C PRO A 30 -8.88 16.78 -1.83
N GLU A 31 -9.11 18.06 -1.61
CA GLU A 31 -9.69 18.56 -0.37
C GLU A 31 -11.01 17.84 -0.03
N GLY A 32 -11.19 17.50 1.23
CA GLY A 32 -12.36 16.78 1.74
C GLY A 32 -12.32 15.26 1.56
N ARG A 33 -11.35 14.70 0.81
CA ARG A 33 -11.23 13.23 0.66
C ARG A 33 -10.54 12.58 1.84
N VAL A 34 -9.51 13.22 2.38
CA VAL A 34 -8.77 12.81 3.59
C VAL A 34 -8.94 13.88 4.65
N SER A 35 -9.42 13.50 5.82
CA SER A 35 -9.62 14.43 6.94
C SER A 35 -8.36 14.59 7.78
N SER A 36 -7.65 13.48 8.03
CA SER A 36 -6.37 13.48 8.75
C SER A 36 -5.57 12.24 8.39
N VAL A 37 -4.24 12.33 8.52
CA VAL A 37 -3.32 11.21 8.35
C VAL A 37 -2.53 11.03 9.64
N THR A 38 -2.52 9.80 10.18
CA THR A 38 -1.71 9.42 11.34
C THR A 38 -0.78 8.28 10.93
N LEU A 39 0.52 8.48 11.04
CA LEU A 39 1.55 7.48 10.75
C LEU A 39 2.04 6.85 12.06
N VAL A 40 1.94 5.53 12.18
CA VAL A 40 2.24 4.79 13.41
C VAL A 40 3.39 3.81 13.18
N GLY A 41 4.47 3.94 13.98
CA GLY A 41 5.67 3.14 13.82
C GLY A 41 5.78 1.91 14.72
N GLY A 42 5.03 1.85 15.83
CA GLY A 42 5.16 0.81 16.84
C GLY A 42 6.18 1.14 17.94
N ALA A 43 6.41 0.20 18.86
CA ALA A 43 7.20 0.41 20.08
C ALA A 43 8.66 0.74 19.80
N ASP A 44 9.29 0.04 18.87
CA ASP A 44 10.73 0.16 18.57
C ASP A 44 11.04 1.16 17.43
N ALA A 45 10.02 1.81 16.87
CA ALA A 45 10.20 2.72 15.76
C ALA A 45 10.84 4.04 16.20
N THR A 46 11.78 4.53 15.40
CA THR A 46 12.46 5.82 15.60
C THR A 46 12.10 6.79 14.48
N VAL A 47 11.87 8.04 14.85
CA VAL A 47 11.56 9.11 13.90
C VAL A 47 12.84 9.51 13.18
N GLY A 48 12.93 9.16 11.90
CA GLY A 48 14.00 9.60 11.00
C GLY A 48 13.57 10.83 10.20
N GLU A 49 14.51 11.37 9.41
CA GLU A 49 14.32 12.61 8.63
C GLU A 49 13.05 12.62 7.78
N LYS A 50 12.81 11.55 7.01
CA LYS A 50 11.58 11.43 6.17
C LYS A 50 10.28 11.43 6.97
N ILE A 51 10.29 10.88 8.17
CA ILE A 51 9.10 10.89 9.04
C ILE A 51 8.88 12.29 9.61
N GLN A 52 9.99 13.00 9.94
CA GLN A 52 9.90 14.38 10.36
C GLN A 52 9.37 15.30 9.25
N GLU A 53 9.83 15.13 8.02
CA GLU A 53 9.29 15.86 6.85
C GLU A 53 7.77 15.67 6.69
N LEU A 54 7.28 14.43 6.86
CA LEU A 54 5.85 14.14 6.84
C LEU A 54 5.10 14.82 8.00
N ALA A 55 5.70 14.85 9.20
CA ALA A 55 5.11 15.55 10.34
C ALA A 55 5.03 17.06 10.09
N ASP A 56 6.03 17.66 9.49
CA ASP A 56 6.05 19.09 9.12
C ASP A 56 4.99 19.42 8.05
N LEU A 57 4.59 18.43 7.23
CA LEU A 57 3.49 18.53 6.27
C LEU A 57 2.10 18.25 6.88
N GLY A 58 2.00 18.01 8.19
CA GLY A 58 0.76 17.85 8.91
C GLY A 58 0.35 16.40 9.20
N VAL A 59 1.20 15.40 8.91
CA VAL A 59 0.96 14.02 9.32
C VAL A 59 1.17 13.88 10.82
N GLN A 60 0.21 13.34 11.55
CA GLN A 60 0.37 13.01 12.96
C GLN A 60 1.26 11.77 13.09
N VAL A 61 2.25 11.80 13.98
CA VAL A 61 3.19 10.68 14.15
C VAL A 61 3.03 10.07 15.53
N GLN A 62 2.90 8.74 15.59
CA GLN A 62 2.86 7.95 16.83
C GLN A 62 3.98 6.88 16.78
N CYS A 63 4.77 6.79 17.84
CA CYS A 63 5.78 5.76 18.05
C CYS A 63 6.03 5.52 19.54
N GLY A 64 6.86 4.51 19.87
CA GLY A 64 7.17 4.16 21.26
C GLY A 64 6.09 3.31 21.94
N SER A 65 5.11 2.81 21.18
CA SER A 65 4.06 1.91 21.69
C SER A 65 3.41 1.16 20.55
N ASP A 66 3.00 -0.08 20.77
CA ASP A 66 2.17 -0.86 19.84
C ASP A 66 0.67 -0.61 20.04
N GLN A 67 0.31 0.24 21.02
CA GLN A 67 -1.07 0.68 21.21
C GLN A 67 -1.35 1.93 20.37
N VAL A 68 -2.19 1.76 19.36
CA VAL A 68 -2.62 2.84 18.44
C VAL A 68 -3.65 3.72 19.15
N LYS A 69 -3.40 5.04 19.15
CA LYS A 69 -4.30 6.02 19.79
C LYS A 69 -5.15 6.73 18.74
N GLY A 70 -6.44 6.82 19.00
CA GLY A 70 -7.40 7.49 18.11
C GLY A 70 -8.43 6.52 17.54
N THR A 71 -9.25 7.03 16.63
CA THR A 71 -10.24 6.26 15.87
C THR A 71 -10.13 6.63 14.40
N PHE A 72 -10.15 5.62 13.51
CA PHE A 72 -9.89 5.81 12.11
C PHE A 72 -11.01 5.22 11.23
N ASP A 73 -11.21 5.83 10.10
CA ASP A 73 -12.11 5.30 9.07
C ASP A 73 -11.42 4.19 8.28
N LEU A 74 -10.11 4.35 8.03
CA LEU A 74 -9.28 3.42 7.30
C LEU A 74 -7.90 3.29 7.93
N THR A 75 -7.40 2.05 8.05
CA THR A 75 -5.99 1.78 8.30
C THR A 75 -5.35 1.07 7.11
N ILE A 76 -4.18 1.57 6.69
CA ILE A 76 -3.37 0.99 5.62
C ILE A 76 -2.08 0.45 6.24
N ALA A 77 -1.90 -0.87 6.18
CA ALA A 77 -0.76 -1.55 6.77
C ALA A 77 0.37 -1.78 5.77
N SER A 78 1.60 -1.44 6.17
CA SER A 78 2.80 -1.84 5.42
C SER A 78 2.98 -3.36 5.48
N PRO A 79 3.50 -4.00 4.40
CA PRO A 79 3.67 -5.46 4.33
C PRO A 79 4.60 -6.05 5.40
N GLY A 80 5.48 -5.22 5.97
CA GLY A 80 6.38 -5.61 7.07
C GLY A 80 5.73 -5.70 8.44
N ILE A 81 4.45 -5.31 8.58
CA ILE A 81 3.70 -5.42 9.84
C ILE A 81 2.84 -6.69 9.78
N PRO A 82 3.16 -7.73 10.56
CA PRO A 82 2.38 -8.97 10.60
C PRO A 82 0.94 -8.69 11.08
N ASP A 83 -0.04 -9.32 10.45
CA ASP A 83 -1.46 -9.20 10.82
C ASP A 83 -1.80 -9.79 12.20
N THR A 84 -0.85 -10.55 12.77
CA THR A 84 -0.90 -11.11 14.13
C THR A 84 -0.18 -10.25 15.18
N SER A 85 0.52 -9.19 14.77
CA SER A 85 1.25 -8.30 15.69
C SER A 85 0.31 -7.47 16.57
N GLU A 86 0.77 -7.11 17.78
CA GLU A 86 0.02 -6.26 18.69
C GLU A 86 -0.33 -4.91 18.04
N LEU A 87 0.61 -4.31 17.32
CA LEU A 87 0.40 -3.08 16.57
C LEU A 87 -0.74 -3.20 15.55
N PHE A 88 -0.75 -4.27 14.73
CA PHE A 88 -1.80 -4.50 13.74
C PHE A 88 -3.16 -4.71 14.39
N LEU A 89 -3.21 -5.54 15.45
CA LEU A 89 -4.46 -5.83 16.16
C LEU A 89 -5.01 -4.60 16.86
N SER A 90 -4.14 -3.78 17.46
CA SER A 90 -4.52 -2.50 18.07
C SER A 90 -5.10 -1.53 17.02
N ALA A 91 -4.43 -1.39 15.86
CA ALA A 91 -4.92 -0.57 14.77
C ALA A 91 -6.26 -1.07 14.20
N LYS A 92 -6.43 -2.40 14.09
CA LYS A 92 -7.68 -3.02 13.65
C LYS A 92 -8.83 -2.71 14.58
N ALA A 93 -8.60 -2.73 15.90
CA ALA A 93 -9.60 -2.38 16.89
C ALA A 93 -9.98 -0.88 16.87
N ALA A 94 -9.04 -0.02 16.47
CA ALA A 94 -9.21 1.43 16.40
C ALA A 94 -9.81 1.90 15.04
N SER A 95 -10.08 1.00 14.10
CA SER A 95 -10.43 1.36 12.72
C SER A 95 -11.71 0.68 12.24
N LYS A 96 -12.48 1.38 11.40
CA LYS A 96 -13.64 0.78 10.72
C LYS A 96 -13.22 -0.25 9.67
N GLN A 97 -12.09 0.00 9.00
CA GLN A 97 -11.53 -0.88 7.98
C GLN A 97 -10.01 -0.90 8.07
N ILE A 98 -9.41 -2.08 7.87
CA ILE A 98 -7.96 -2.24 7.75
C ILE A 98 -7.63 -3.07 6.51
N MET A 99 -6.60 -2.67 5.79
CA MET A 99 -6.12 -3.37 4.59
C MET A 99 -4.62 -3.16 4.40
N GLY A 100 -4.00 -4.03 3.60
CA GLY A 100 -2.63 -3.84 3.16
C GLY A 100 -2.52 -2.80 2.03
N GLU A 101 -1.31 -2.28 1.81
CA GLU A 101 -1.04 -1.31 0.75
C GLU A 101 -1.44 -1.81 -0.66
N PRO A 102 -1.22 -3.09 -1.06
CA PRO A 102 -1.68 -3.58 -2.37
C PRO A 102 -3.20 -3.56 -2.54
N GLU A 103 -3.93 -3.88 -1.48
CA GLU A 103 -5.40 -3.80 -1.47
C GLU A 103 -5.88 -2.36 -1.62
N PHE A 104 -5.26 -1.43 -0.88
CA PHE A 104 -5.54 -0.01 -0.98
C PHE A 104 -5.29 0.50 -2.40
N ALA A 105 -4.12 0.22 -2.96
CA ALA A 105 -3.77 0.65 -4.31
C ALA A 105 -4.70 0.06 -5.38
N TYR A 106 -5.14 -1.19 -5.20
CA TYR A 106 -6.13 -1.79 -6.08
C TYR A 106 -7.49 -1.07 -5.98
N GLN A 107 -7.98 -0.79 -4.78
CA GLN A 107 -9.25 -0.09 -4.61
C GLN A 107 -9.20 1.36 -5.13
N GLU A 108 -8.04 2.00 -5.09
CA GLU A 108 -7.83 3.31 -5.71
C GLU A 108 -7.84 3.25 -7.24
N SER A 109 -7.33 2.19 -7.84
CA SER A 109 -7.25 2.04 -9.30
C SER A 109 -7.42 0.57 -9.73
N PRO A 110 -8.66 0.03 -9.78
CA PRO A 110 -8.93 -1.40 -9.92
C PRO A 110 -8.76 -1.97 -11.32
N SER A 111 -8.49 -1.15 -12.34
CA SER A 111 -8.38 -1.62 -13.73
C SER A 111 -6.95 -2.05 -14.10
N GLN A 112 -6.83 -3.05 -14.97
CA GLN A 112 -5.59 -3.46 -15.65
C GLN A 112 -4.47 -3.90 -14.69
N TRP A 113 -4.74 -4.95 -13.93
CA TRP A 113 -3.79 -5.58 -13.02
C TRP A 113 -3.45 -6.99 -13.47
N ILE A 114 -2.16 -7.33 -13.36
CA ILE A 114 -1.62 -8.69 -13.41
C ILE A 114 -0.97 -8.95 -12.06
N GLY A 115 -1.45 -9.93 -11.32
CA GLY A 115 -0.89 -10.33 -10.02
C GLY A 115 0.02 -11.55 -10.17
N ILE A 116 1.24 -11.49 -9.64
CA ILE A 116 2.22 -12.57 -9.71
C ILE A 116 2.70 -12.92 -8.32
N THR A 117 2.53 -14.18 -7.93
CA THR A 117 2.99 -14.70 -6.64
C THR A 117 3.64 -16.08 -6.76
N GLY A 118 4.23 -16.57 -5.69
CA GLY A 118 4.93 -17.85 -5.59
C GLY A 118 6.18 -17.76 -4.72
N THR A 119 6.81 -18.86 -4.42
CA THR A 119 8.05 -18.88 -3.63
C THR A 119 9.23 -18.34 -4.45
N ASN A 120 9.42 -18.84 -5.68
CA ASN A 120 10.53 -18.49 -6.56
C ASN A 120 10.04 -17.94 -7.92
N GLY A 121 10.88 -17.15 -8.59
CA GLY A 121 10.65 -16.67 -9.96
C GLY A 121 9.75 -15.44 -10.08
N LYS A 122 9.17 -14.93 -9.00
CA LYS A 122 8.29 -13.77 -9.01
C LYS A 122 8.90 -12.57 -9.74
N THR A 123 10.06 -12.11 -9.31
CA THR A 123 10.75 -10.94 -9.84
C THR A 123 11.06 -11.07 -11.33
N THR A 124 11.59 -12.24 -11.73
CA THR A 124 11.90 -12.51 -13.14
C THR A 124 10.64 -12.50 -14.00
N THR A 125 9.57 -13.16 -13.54
CA THR A 125 8.30 -13.22 -14.27
C THR A 125 7.64 -11.85 -14.35
N THR A 126 7.66 -11.07 -13.27
CA THR A 126 7.13 -9.70 -13.23
C THR A 126 7.87 -8.79 -14.21
N SER A 127 9.20 -8.81 -14.20
CA SER A 127 10.02 -8.00 -15.10
C SER A 127 9.82 -8.41 -16.56
N LEU A 128 9.80 -9.71 -16.85
CA LEU A 128 9.59 -10.24 -18.19
C LEU A 128 8.20 -9.88 -18.72
N THR A 129 7.15 -10.08 -17.92
CA THR A 129 5.77 -9.74 -18.30
C THR A 129 5.65 -8.24 -18.58
N THR A 130 6.22 -7.39 -17.73
CA THR A 130 6.24 -5.94 -17.96
C THR A 130 6.92 -5.58 -19.26
N SER A 131 8.10 -6.16 -19.53
CA SER A 131 8.85 -5.90 -20.78
C SER A 131 8.09 -6.36 -22.03
N ILE A 132 7.39 -7.50 -21.99
CA ILE A 132 6.56 -8.00 -23.08
C ILE A 132 5.41 -7.03 -23.37
N LEU A 133 4.70 -6.55 -22.34
CA LEU A 133 3.62 -5.58 -22.50
C LEU A 133 4.12 -4.26 -23.09
N GLN A 134 5.25 -3.76 -22.60
CA GLN A 134 5.89 -2.54 -23.13
C GLN A 134 6.32 -2.71 -24.59
N TYR A 135 6.91 -3.87 -24.95
CA TYR A 135 7.28 -4.18 -26.33
C TYR A 135 6.06 -4.26 -27.25
N ALA A 136 4.91 -4.70 -26.73
CA ALA A 136 3.64 -4.71 -27.45
C ALA A 136 2.98 -3.31 -27.53
N GLY A 137 3.64 -2.25 -27.05
CA GLY A 137 3.12 -0.87 -27.11
C GLY A 137 2.13 -0.53 -26.01
N LEU A 138 2.02 -1.37 -24.97
CA LEU A 138 1.17 -1.09 -23.81
C LEU A 138 1.97 -0.34 -22.73
N ASP A 139 1.30 0.61 -22.08
CA ASP A 139 1.86 1.27 -20.88
C ASP A 139 1.76 0.30 -19.71
N ALA A 140 2.90 -0.16 -19.19
CA ALA A 140 2.98 -1.17 -18.13
C ALA A 140 4.11 -0.87 -17.16
N SER A 141 3.86 -1.07 -15.87
CA SER A 141 4.83 -0.88 -14.79
C SER A 141 4.89 -2.10 -13.88
N ALA A 142 6.12 -2.52 -13.54
CA ALA A 142 6.36 -3.50 -12.48
C ALA A 142 6.22 -2.81 -11.13
N VAL A 143 5.39 -3.36 -10.23
CA VAL A 143 5.06 -2.76 -8.94
C VAL A 143 5.01 -3.81 -7.82
N GLY A 144 4.97 -3.37 -6.58
CA GLY A 144 4.78 -4.22 -5.40
C GLY A 144 6.07 -4.58 -4.70
N ASN A 145 6.36 -5.87 -4.53
CA ASN A 145 7.57 -6.36 -3.85
C ASN A 145 8.84 -6.21 -4.71
N ILE A 146 8.80 -5.35 -5.70
CA ILE A 146 9.89 -5.05 -6.64
C ILE A 146 9.97 -3.54 -6.89
N GLY A 147 11.16 -2.96 -6.77
CA GLY A 147 11.40 -1.56 -7.13
C GLY A 147 10.65 -0.55 -6.25
N LEU A 148 9.74 0.21 -6.86
CA LEU A 148 8.90 1.19 -6.18
C LEU A 148 7.68 0.52 -5.53
N THR A 149 7.12 1.16 -4.51
CA THR A 149 5.84 0.72 -3.93
C THR A 149 4.72 0.87 -4.95
N ILE A 150 3.62 0.15 -4.77
CA ILE A 150 2.48 0.28 -5.68
C ILE A 150 1.91 1.71 -5.58
N THR A 151 1.87 2.26 -4.37
CA THR A 151 1.35 3.59 -4.10
C THR A 151 2.18 4.70 -4.75
N ASP A 152 3.53 4.57 -4.84
CA ASP A 152 4.38 5.52 -5.59
C ASP A 152 3.98 5.58 -7.06
N GLN A 153 3.71 4.42 -7.67
CA GLN A 153 3.31 4.32 -9.07
C GLN A 153 1.85 4.71 -9.30
N LEU A 154 1.02 4.62 -8.26
CA LEU A 154 -0.40 4.95 -8.34
C LEU A 154 -0.62 6.43 -8.64
N ALA A 155 0.18 7.32 -8.06
CA ALA A 155 0.10 8.77 -8.27
C ALA A 155 0.35 9.17 -9.74
N GLU A 156 1.20 8.41 -10.46
CA GLU A 156 1.57 8.68 -11.85
C GLU A 156 0.79 7.82 -12.87
N ARG A 157 -0.10 6.95 -12.38
CA ARG A 157 -0.80 5.98 -13.22
C ARG A 157 -1.73 6.63 -14.21
N LYS A 158 -1.50 6.37 -15.50
CA LYS A 158 -2.39 6.82 -16.57
C LYS A 158 -3.60 5.89 -16.75
N PRO A 159 -4.71 6.41 -17.30
CA PRO A 159 -5.80 5.55 -17.74
C PRO A 159 -5.29 4.47 -18.72
N LYS A 160 -5.67 3.22 -18.51
CA LYS A 160 -5.24 2.04 -19.30
C LYS A 160 -3.80 1.56 -19.07
N SER A 161 -3.03 2.14 -18.14
CA SER A 161 -1.75 1.56 -17.71
C SER A 161 -1.95 0.22 -17.01
N TRP A 162 -1.07 -0.74 -17.28
CA TRP A 162 -1.05 -2.03 -16.63
C TRP A 162 -0.13 -2.01 -15.41
N PHE A 163 -0.61 -2.47 -14.28
CA PHE A 163 0.24 -2.84 -13.15
C PHE A 163 0.53 -4.34 -13.20
N VAL A 164 1.80 -4.68 -13.28
CA VAL A 164 2.31 -6.04 -13.15
C VAL A 164 2.84 -6.15 -11.72
N ALA A 165 2.00 -6.65 -10.82
CA ALA A 165 2.26 -6.62 -9.38
C ALA A 165 2.92 -7.91 -8.90
N GLU A 166 4.16 -7.79 -8.41
CA GLU A 166 4.80 -8.83 -7.61
C GLU A 166 4.20 -8.79 -6.20
N LEU A 167 3.53 -9.86 -5.79
CA LEU A 167 2.85 -9.95 -4.51
C LEU A 167 3.45 -11.06 -3.65
N SER A 168 3.89 -10.71 -2.45
CA SER A 168 4.31 -11.68 -1.44
C SER A 168 3.11 -12.29 -0.71
N SER A 169 3.31 -13.43 -0.03
CA SER A 169 2.28 -14.04 0.82
C SER A 169 1.79 -13.10 1.92
N PHE A 170 2.68 -12.30 2.51
CA PHE A 170 2.32 -11.30 3.52
C PHE A 170 1.43 -10.19 2.95
N GLN A 171 1.70 -9.74 1.74
CA GLN A 171 0.86 -8.76 1.07
C GLN A 171 -0.53 -9.34 0.75
N LEU A 172 -0.57 -10.59 0.30
CA LEU A 172 -1.84 -11.27 -0.01
C LEU A 172 -2.69 -11.54 1.24
N ALA A 173 -2.07 -11.79 2.40
CA ALA A 173 -2.79 -12.03 3.66
C ALA A 173 -3.70 -10.86 4.07
N THR A 174 -3.40 -9.64 3.63
CA THR A 174 -4.15 -8.43 3.95
C THR A 174 -4.99 -7.90 2.77
N THR A 175 -5.26 -8.75 1.77
CA THR A 175 -6.14 -8.45 0.62
C THR A 175 -7.49 -9.14 0.75
N GLN A 176 -8.54 -8.49 0.26
CA GLN A 176 -9.92 -9.01 0.27
C GLN A 176 -10.64 -8.82 -1.07
N LYS A 177 -10.49 -7.66 -1.69
CA LYS A 177 -11.16 -7.28 -2.93
C LYS A 177 -10.23 -7.26 -4.13
N LEU A 178 -8.92 -7.40 -3.90
CA LEU A 178 -7.91 -7.42 -4.97
C LEU A 178 -8.24 -8.55 -5.94
N HIS A 179 -8.65 -8.19 -7.14
CA HIS A 179 -9.08 -9.11 -8.19
C HIS A 179 -8.39 -8.72 -9.52
N PRO A 180 -7.16 -9.17 -9.74
CA PRO A 180 -6.43 -8.84 -10.96
C PRO A 180 -7.08 -9.47 -12.20
N HIS A 181 -6.90 -8.86 -13.37
CA HIS A 181 -7.36 -9.40 -14.66
C HIS A 181 -6.68 -10.74 -14.98
N VAL A 182 -5.41 -10.86 -14.59
CA VAL A 182 -4.64 -12.10 -14.70
C VAL A 182 -3.95 -12.34 -13.36
N ALA A 183 -4.06 -13.56 -12.84
CA ALA A 183 -3.36 -14.01 -11.65
C ALA A 183 -2.44 -15.20 -11.99
N MET A 184 -1.18 -15.11 -11.57
CA MET A 184 -0.18 -16.16 -11.77
C MET A 184 0.34 -16.64 -10.42
N LEU A 185 0.15 -17.93 -10.13
CA LEU A 185 0.81 -18.64 -9.06
C LEU A 185 1.91 -19.52 -9.68
N LEU A 186 3.17 -19.14 -9.47
CA LEU A 186 4.30 -19.80 -10.13
C LEU A 186 4.64 -21.16 -9.50
N ASN A 187 4.68 -21.17 -8.17
CA ASN A 187 4.99 -22.36 -7.36
C ASN A 187 4.66 -22.08 -5.88
N ILE A 188 4.59 -23.16 -5.10
CA ILE A 188 4.30 -23.15 -3.66
C ILE A 188 5.51 -23.73 -2.91
#